data_6abe233bf36f471e386641d660f65b13
#
_entry.id   6abe233bf36f471e386641d660f65b13
#
_cell.length_a   1.000
_cell.length_b   1.000
_cell.length_c   1.000
_cell.angle_alpha   90.00
_cell.angle_beta   90.00
_cell.angle_gamma   90.00
#
_symmetry.space_group_name_H-M   'P 1'
#
loop_
_entity.id
_entity.type
_entity.pdbx_description
1 polymer ?
#
loop_
_entity_poly.entity_id
_entity_poly.type
_entity_poly.pdbx_seq_one_letter_code
_entity_poly.pdbx_strand_id
1 'polypeptide(L)'
;MTPSAIRATVRDYIRAHRIFAPGPVLAAVSGGADSTALLLILADLAEELGLVIHVAHFDHRTRPKQSAEDADFVAKLANRVGAPIRVGRADKPTKTEDAARIARYGFLRRAAAEIGAAAIATGHTRDDQAETVLLHLARGSGLAGLAAMRPVREAIARPLLAIGREDTLAVCRAARIRPRSDPTNRSLRFARNRVRLKVIPELAKINPRVSEAVARLADAAAQIQTDDDLATRQELAEARQGDAIRITDLESSVRIRALALAWRDATGRVLGARHRDALDELTSTEEGSRSLDLPGGRAIREYGVVRIVGDRPATKSDPPTRIELGREIMWNGWRLALGSAMPPNGAREAPVPKSLLRKLVVRGRVAGDRTTNSPRKKLQDLFTDAKIPASQRSHWPVIASEDAVWWVPGLTEPPKATGGTRLAVAAPAHFGNELWTTRVRQVASKADSVGARPRKGPSN
;
A
#
# COMPACT_ATOMS: atom_id res chain seq x y z
N MET A 1 -17.42 -36.38 10.41
CA MET A 1 -16.57 -36.54 11.63
C MET A 1 -17.44 -36.51 12.88
N THR A 2 -16.94 -37.04 14.03
CA THR A 2 -17.60 -36.81 15.34
C THR A 2 -17.39 -35.38 15.80
N PRO A 3 -18.29 -34.83 16.65
CA PRO A 3 -18.12 -33.45 17.16
C PRO A 3 -16.77 -33.20 17.84
N SER A 4 -16.25 -34.21 18.57
CA SER A 4 -14.94 -34.09 19.21
C SER A 4 -13.81 -34.03 18.18
N ALA A 5 -13.85 -34.86 17.12
CA ALA A 5 -12.87 -34.83 16.04
C ALA A 5 -12.93 -33.51 15.26
N ILE A 6 -14.13 -32.95 15.01
CA ILE A 6 -14.31 -31.65 14.37
C ILE A 6 -13.64 -30.54 15.19
N ARG A 7 -13.90 -30.54 16.52
CA ARG A 7 -13.29 -29.55 17.44
C ARG A 7 -11.76 -29.65 17.44
N ALA A 8 -11.21 -30.88 17.51
CA ALA A 8 -9.77 -31.10 17.44
C ALA A 8 -9.18 -30.58 16.11
N THR A 9 -9.82 -30.87 14.98
CA THR A 9 -9.38 -30.40 13.66
C THR A 9 -9.33 -28.87 13.61
N VAL A 10 -10.37 -28.20 14.12
CA VAL A 10 -10.42 -26.72 14.14
C VAL A 10 -9.37 -26.14 15.08
N ARG A 11 -9.19 -26.74 16.28
CA ARG A 11 -8.15 -26.33 17.23
C ARG A 11 -6.76 -26.41 16.61
N ASP A 12 -6.44 -27.54 15.98
CA ASP A 12 -5.12 -27.79 15.38
C ASP A 12 -4.87 -26.85 14.19
N TYR A 13 -5.92 -26.54 13.42
CA TYR A 13 -5.86 -25.55 12.35
C TYR A 13 -5.61 -24.13 12.89
N ILE A 14 -6.30 -23.73 13.98
CA ILE A 14 -6.09 -22.44 14.66
C ILE A 14 -4.64 -22.31 15.10
N ARG A 15 -4.07 -23.35 15.70
CA ARG A 15 -2.68 -23.36 16.18
C ARG A 15 -1.67 -23.33 15.04
N ALA A 16 -1.84 -24.18 14.02
CA ALA A 16 -0.95 -24.26 12.88
C ALA A 16 -0.84 -22.94 12.11
N HIS A 17 -1.95 -22.23 11.97
CA HIS A 17 -2.02 -20.95 11.26
C HIS A 17 -1.93 -19.72 12.18
N ARG A 18 -1.73 -19.89 13.49
CA ARG A 18 -1.67 -18.82 14.50
C ARG A 18 -2.83 -17.82 14.34
N ILE A 19 -4.06 -18.34 14.19
CA ILE A 19 -5.24 -17.55 13.81
C ILE A 19 -5.61 -16.54 14.88
N PHE A 20 -5.45 -16.87 16.14
CA PHE A 20 -5.77 -16.00 17.28
C PHE A 20 -4.57 -15.87 18.22
N ALA A 21 -4.42 -14.67 18.76
CA ALA A 21 -3.69 -14.42 20.00
C ALA A 21 -4.68 -14.51 21.18
N PRO A 22 -4.22 -14.84 22.41
CA PRO A 22 -5.05 -14.76 23.60
C PRO A 22 -5.70 -13.37 23.75
N GLY A 23 -6.98 -13.34 24.18
CA GLY A 23 -7.73 -12.10 24.38
C GLY A 23 -9.08 -12.04 23.67
N PRO A 24 -9.65 -10.83 23.49
CA PRO A 24 -10.97 -10.65 22.89
C PRO A 24 -11.02 -11.06 21.41
N VAL A 25 -12.05 -11.85 21.03
CA VAL A 25 -12.37 -12.23 19.65
C VAL A 25 -13.83 -11.94 19.37
N LEU A 26 -14.11 -11.28 18.23
CA LEU A 26 -15.46 -11.00 17.79
C LEU A 26 -15.95 -12.08 16.81
N ALA A 27 -16.87 -12.95 17.22
CA ALA A 27 -17.50 -13.95 16.37
C ALA A 27 -18.68 -13.33 15.58
N ALA A 28 -18.58 -13.32 14.26
CA ALA A 28 -19.62 -12.85 13.36
C ALA A 28 -20.67 -13.95 13.14
N VAL A 29 -21.85 -13.81 13.76
CA VAL A 29 -22.91 -14.83 13.78
C VAL A 29 -24.14 -14.34 13.02
N SER A 30 -24.48 -15.01 11.92
CA SER A 30 -25.68 -14.73 11.12
C SER A 30 -26.89 -15.60 11.50
N GLY A 31 -26.70 -16.60 12.33
CA GLY A 31 -27.72 -17.60 12.68
C GLY A 31 -27.73 -18.83 11.74
N GLY A 32 -27.04 -18.81 10.61
CA GLY A 32 -26.86 -19.96 9.73
C GLY A 32 -25.95 -21.04 10.34
N ALA A 33 -25.96 -22.26 9.78
CA ALA A 33 -25.26 -23.41 10.33
C ALA A 33 -23.76 -23.15 10.59
N ASP A 34 -23.06 -22.58 9.61
CA ASP A 34 -21.62 -22.37 9.69
C ASP A 34 -21.24 -21.36 10.78
N SER A 35 -22.00 -20.25 10.90
CA SER A 35 -21.75 -19.24 11.93
C SER A 35 -22.20 -19.69 13.33
N THR A 36 -23.23 -20.55 13.41
CA THR A 36 -23.65 -21.18 14.66
C THR A 36 -22.59 -22.17 15.15
N ALA A 37 -22.10 -23.04 14.26
CA ALA A 37 -21.00 -23.97 14.57
C ALA A 37 -19.71 -23.24 14.95
N LEU A 38 -19.39 -22.13 14.26
CA LEU A 38 -18.27 -21.26 14.62
C LEU A 38 -18.34 -20.84 16.09
N LEU A 39 -19.46 -20.28 16.52
CA LEU A 39 -19.62 -19.79 17.88
C LEU A 39 -19.49 -20.93 18.89
N LEU A 40 -20.14 -22.07 18.64
CA LEU A 40 -20.09 -23.22 19.54
C LEU A 40 -18.66 -23.76 19.68
N ILE A 41 -17.95 -23.96 18.57
CA ILE A 41 -16.57 -24.47 18.58
C ILE A 41 -15.63 -23.50 19.28
N LEU A 42 -15.75 -22.17 19.00
CA LEU A 42 -14.90 -21.19 19.65
C LEU A 42 -15.19 -21.07 21.16
N ALA A 43 -16.45 -21.16 21.58
CA ALA A 43 -16.80 -21.18 22.98
C ALA A 43 -16.23 -22.42 23.71
N ASP A 44 -16.29 -23.59 23.08
CA ASP A 44 -15.69 -24.83 23.61
C ASP A 44 -14.16 -24.78 23.71
N LEU A 45 -13.50 -24.01 22.83
CA LEU A 45 -12.04 -23.86 22.79
C LEU A 45 -11.55 -22.61 23.52
N ALA A 46 -12.44 -21.78 24.04
CA ALA A 46 -12.11 -20.45 24.58
C ALA A 46 -11.08 -20.52 25.72
N GLU A 47 -11.29 -21.40 26.69
CA GLU A 47 -10.37 -21.58 27.82
C GLU A 47 -9.01 -22.09 27.36
N GLU A 48 -8.98 -23.13 26.51
CA GLU A 48 -7.75 -23.75 26.00
C GLU A 48 -6.90 -22.78 25.18
N LEU A 49 -7.53 -21.84 24.46
CA LEU A 49 -6.87 -20.87 23.59
C LEU A 49 -6.71 -19.48 24.22
N GLY A 50 -7.19 -19.30 25.46
CA GLY A 50 -7.16 -18.00 26.17
C GLY A 50 -8.02 -16.93 25.50
N LEU A 51 -9.18 -17.30 24.91
CA LEU A 51 -10.03 -16.38 24.16
C LEU A 51 -11.18 -15.86 25.01
N VAL A 52 -11.53 -14.59 24.84
CA VAL A 52 -12.75 -13.96 25.37
C VAL A 52 -13.70 -13.72 24.20
N ILE A 53 -14.73 -14.56 24.09
CA ILE A 53 -15.63 -14.54 22.93
C ILE A 53 -16.69 -13.47 23.09
N HIS A 54 -16.82 -12.59 22.08
CA HIS A 54 -17.92 -11.67 21.90
C HIS A 54 -18.65 -12.01 20.61
N VAL A 55 -19.98 -11.81 20.58
CA VAL A 55 -20.81 -12.10 19.41
C VAL A 55 -21.20 -10.81 18.72
N ALA A 56 -21.17 -10.80 17.39
CA ALA A 56 -21.72 -9.73 16.56
C ALA A 56 -22.73 -10.29 15.56
N HIS A 57 -23.92 -9.71 15.52
CA HIS A 57 -24.95 -9.98 14.52
C HIS A 57 -25.26 -8.72 13.74
N PHE A 58 -25.42 -8.83 12.41
CA PHE A 58 -25.76 -7.70 11.55
C PHE A 58 -27.03 -7.96 10.76
N ASP A 59 -28.07 -7.16 11.03
CA ASP A 59 -29.36 -7.18 10.33
C ASP A 59 -29.31 -6.32 9.06
N HIS A 60 -29.42 -6.94 7.90
CA HIS A 60 -29.47 -6.28 6.60
C HIS A 60 -30.81 -5.62 6.27
N ARG A 61 -31.83 -5.80 7.09
CA ARG A 61 -33.21 -5.30 6.91
C ARG A 61 -33.87 -5.75 5.61
N THR A 62 -33.41 -6.84 5.01
CA THR A 62 -33.97 -7.34 3.74
C THR A 62 -35.36 -7.96 3.93
N ARG A 63 -35.67 -8.45 5.13
CA ARG A 63 -36.94 -9.10 5.48
C ARG A 63 -37.30 -8.81 6.94
N PRO A 64 -38.11 -7.78 7.25
CA PRO A 64 -38.26 -7.24 8.62
C PRO A 64 -38.62 -8.28 9.69
N LYS A 65 -39.60 -9.15 9.45
CA LYS A 65 -40.00 -10.20 10.42
C LYS A 65 -38.89 -11.23 10.66
N GLN A 66 -38.29 -11.76 9.60
CA GLN A 66 -37.21 -12.75 9.70
C GLN A 66 -35.95 -12.16 10.34
N SER A 67 -35.63 -10.90 10.04
CA SER A 67 -34.47 -10.22 10.64
C SER A 67 -34.59 -10.11 12.16
N ALA A 68 -35.77 -9.83 12.71
CA ALA A 68 -36.00 -9.79 14.15
C ALA A 68 -35.85 -11.19 14.78
N GLU A 69 -36.43 -12.21 14.15
CA GLU A 69 -36.31 -13.60 14.60
C GLU A 69 -34.85 -14.12 14.54
N ASP A 70 -34.10 -13.71 13.52
CA ASP A 70 -32.67 -14.09 13.39
C ASP A 70 -31.82 -13.42 14.49
N ALA A 71 -32.08 -12.14 14.81
CA ALA A 71 -31.42 -11.43 15.90
C ALA A 71 -31.75 -12.07 17.28
N ASP A 72 -33.03 -12.42 17.54
CA ASP A 72 -33.43 -13.10 18.76
C ASP A 72 -32.79 -14.49 18.88
N PHE A 73 -32.74 -15.26 17.78
CA PHE A 73 -32.05 -16.55 17.73
C PHE A 73 -30.58 -16.40 18.09
N VAL A 74 -29.87 -15.42 17.52
CA VAL A 74 -28.46 -15.21 17.81
C VAL A 74 -28.25 -14.71 19.25
N ALA A 75 -29.15 -13.88 19.78
CA ALA A 75 -29.10 -13.45 21.19
C ALA A 75 -29.23 -14.64 22.13
N LYS A 76 -30.20 -15.55 21.90
CA LYS A 76 -30.35 -16.79 22.68
C LYS A 76 -29.12 -17.69 22.59
N LEU A 77 -28.53 -17.77 21.41
CA LEU A 77 -27.29 -18.54 21.21
C LEU A 77 -26.09 -17.94 21.96
N ALA A 78 -25.93 -16.61 21.90
CA ALA A 78 -24.89 -15.91 22.64
C ALA A 78 -25.03 -16.10 24.17
N ASN A 79 -26.25 -15.95 24.70
CA ASN A 79 -26.56 -16.20 26.12
C ASN A 79 -26.23 -17.64 26.54
N ARG A 80 -26.52 -18.63 25.67
CA ARG A 80 -26.23 -20.06 25.94
C ARG A 80 -24.75 -20.34 26.14
N VAL A 81 -23.86 -19.60 25.45
CA VAL A 81 -22.40 -19.74 25.56
C VAL A 81 -21.78 -18.70 26.49
N GLY A 82 -22.60 -17.87 27.18
CA GLY A 82 -22.12 -16.84 28.09
C GLY A 82 -21.38 -15.69 27.42
N ALA A 83 -21.58 -15.45 26.10
CA ALA A 83 -20.86 -14.44 25.34
C ALA A 83 -21.68 -13.14 25.19
N PRO A 84 -21.10 -11.95 25.47
CA PRO A 84 -21.75 -10.67 25.18
C PRO A 84 -22.06 -10.52 23.70
N ILE A 85 -23.23 -9.95 23.37
CA ILE A 85 -23.68 -9.74 21.99
C ILE A 85 -23.78 -8.26 21.63
N ARG A 86 -23.39 -7.92 20.39
CA ARG A 86 -23.66 -6.65 19.72
C ARG A 86 -24.49 -6.89 18.46
N VAL A 87 -25.60 -6.16 18.35
CA VAL A 87 -26.48 -6.24 17.18
C VAL A 87 -26.37 -4.93 16.42
N GLY A 88 -25.91 -5.01 15.15
CA GLY A 88 -25.92 -3.90 14.20
C GLY A 88 -27.05 -4.03 13.20
N ARG A 89 -27.47 -2.91 12.66
CA ARG A 89 -28.56 -2.85 11.69
C ARG A 89 -28.19 -1.91 10.55
N ALA A 90 -28.50 -2.27 9.32
CA ALA A 90 -28.35 -1.39 8.18
C ALA A 90 -29.33 -0.20 8.26
N ASP A 91 -28.89 1.01 7.93
CA ASP A 91 -29.75 2.21 7.92
C ASP A 91 -30.88 2.05 6.89
N LYS A 92 -30.57 1.50 5.74
CA LYS A 92 -31.49 1.19 4.65
C LYS A 92 -31.28 -0.24 4.14
N PRO A 93 -32.34 -0.90 3.61
CA PRO A 93 -32.17 -2.20 2.95
C PRO A 93 -31.13 -2.13 1.83
N THR A 94 -30.16 -3.04 1.85
CA THR A 94 -29.09 -3.06 0.83
C THR A 94 -29.61 -3.69 -0.46
N LYS A 95 -29.37 -3.03 -1.60
CA LYS A 95 -29.86 -3.48 -2.93
C LYS A 95 -28.92 -4.48 -3.61
N THR A 96 -27.64 -4.50 -3.23
CA THR A 96 -26.61 -5.37 -3.84
C THR A 96 -25.88 -6.16 -2.77
N GLU A 97 -25.32 -7.32 -3.15
CA GLU A 97 -24.51 -8.16 -2.28
C GLU A 97 -23.26 -7.42 -1.78
N ASP A 98 -22.61 -6.65 -2.66
CA ASP A 98 -21.42 -5.87 -2.30
C ASP A 98 -21.73 -4.78 -1.27
N ALA A 99 -22.83 -4.03 -1.45
CA ALA A 99 -23.25 -3.03 -0.48
C ALA A 99 -23.58 -3.66 0.89
N ALA A 100 -24.27 -4.81 0.90
CA ALA A 100 -24.53 -5.58 2.10
C ALA A 100 -23.25 -6.02 2.80
N ARG A 101 -22.29 -6.50 2.02
CA ARG A 101 -20.97 -6.91 2.50
C ARG A 101 -20.20 -5.74 3.11
N ILE A 102 -20.13 -4.59 2.43
CA ILE A 102 -19.44 -3.38 2.93
C ILE A 102 -20.05 -2.91 4.25
N ALA A 103 -21.38 -2.80 4.34
CA ALA A 103 -22.07 -2.38 5.55
C ALA A 103 -21.79 -3.33 6.74
N ARG A 104 -21.88 -4.66 6.50
CA ARG A 104 -21.60 -5.67 7.51
C ARG A 104 -20.16 -5.59 8.02
N TYR A 105 -19.16 -5.56 7.12
CA TYR A 105 -17.76 -5.47 7.57
C TYR A 105 -17.42 -4.15 8.23
N GLY A 106 -18.06 -3.04 7.80
CA GLY A 106 -17.95 -1.76 8.48
C GLY A 106 -18.43 -1.82 9.93
N PHE A 107 -19.60 -2.44 10.18
CA PHE A 107 -20.11 -2.69 11.54
C PHE A 107 -19.18 -3.60 12.34
N LEU A 108 -18.77 -4.73 11.78
CA LEU A 108 -17.92 -5.70 12.47
C LEU A 108 -16.57 -5.08 12.90
N ARG A 109 -15.96 -4.25 12.05
CA ARG A 109 -14.71 -3.55 12.40
C ARG A 109 -14.89 -2.54 13.55
N ARG A 110 -15.99 -1.78 13.56
CA ARG A 110 -16.30 -0.87 14.68
C ARG A 110 -16.53 -1.66 15.98
N ALA A 111 -17.37 -2.69 15.93
CA ALA A 111 -17.66 -3.54 17.10
C ALA A 111 -16.39 -4.23 17.64
N ALA A 112 -15.47 -4.66 16.77
CA ALA A 112 -14.19 -5.22 17.18
C ALA A 112 -13.29 -4.17 17.86
N ALA A 113 -13.20 -2.96 17.29
CA ALA A 113 -12.43 -1.87 17.88
C ALA A 113 -12.93 -1.47 19.28
N GLU A 114 -14.25 -1.41 19.48
CA GLU A 114 -14.89 -1.07 20.78
C GLU A 114 -14.55 -2.05 21.91
N ILE A 115 -14.29 -3.32 21.58
CA ILE A 115 -13.96 -4.35 22.58
C ILE A 115 -12.46 -4.67 22.62
N GLY A 116 -11.64 -3.98 21.82
CA GLY A 116 -10.21 -4.27 21.68
C GLY A 116 -9.91 -5.62 21.05
N ALA A 117 -10.84 -6.18 20.24
CA ALA A 117 -10.61 -7.46 19.57
C ALA A 117 -9.63 -7.31 18.40
N ALA A 118 -8.55 -8.08 18.43
CA ALA A 118 -7.58 -8.17 17.34
C ALA A 118 -8.11 -8.96 16.14
N ALA A 119 -9.13 -9.82 16.33
CA ALA A 119 -9.65 -10.69 15.29
C ALA A 119 -11.19 -10.73 15.25
N ILE A 120 -11.71 -10.78 14.01
CA ILE A 120 -13.13 -11.01 13.69
C ILE A 120 -13.25 -12.40 13.08
N ALA A 121 -13.78 -13.35 13.83
CA ALA A 121 -13.97 -14.72 13.36
C ALA A 121 -15.22 -14.82 12.47
N THR A 122 -15.08 -15.48 11.32
CA THR A 122 -16.15 -15.69 10.34
C THR A 122 -16.33 -17.18 10.03
N GLY A 123 -17.57 -17.63 9.84
CA GLY A 123 -17.94 -19.02 9.60
C GLY A 123 -17.70 -19.50 8.15
N HIS A 124 -16.61 -19.10 7.48
CA HIS A 124 -16.26 -19.62 6.18
C HIS A 124 -15.66 -21.01 6.31
N THR A 125 -16.18 -21.95 5.52
CA THR A 125 -15.80 -23.36 5.52
C THR A 125 -14.92 -23.73 4.34
N ARG A 126 -14.41 -24.96 4.30
CA ARG A 126 -13.70 -25.56 3.17
C ARG A 126 -14.55 -25.54 1.88
N ASP A 127 -15.87 -25.74 2.01
CA ASP A 127 -16.75 -25.66 0.85
C ASP A 127 -16.83 -24.24 0.28
N ASP A 128 -16.84 -23.21 1.14
CA ASP A 128 -16.78 -21.82 0.68
C ASP A 128 -15.42 -21.51 0.01
N GLN A 129 -14.33 -22.14 0.46
CA GLN A 129 -13.01 -22.05 -0.18
C GLN A 129 -13.09 -22.62 -1.60
N ALA A 130 -13.63 -23.83 -1.77
CA ALA A 130 -13.79 -24.49 -3.07
C ALA A 130 -14.67 -23.64 -4.01
N GLU A 131 -15.81 -23.13 -3.54
CA GLU A 131 -16.66 -22.22 -4.30
C GLU A 131 -15.89 -20.99 -4.81
N THR A 132 -15.05 -20.38 -3.94
CA THR A 132 -14.30 -19.18 -4.26
C THR A 132 -13.21 -19.47 -5.30
N VAL A 133 -12.47 -20.57 -5.15
CA VAL A 133 -11.44 -20.99 -6.12
C VAL A 133 -12.06 -21.22 -7.50
N LEU A 134 -13.16 -21.97 -7.57
CA LEU A 134 -13.83 -22.27 -8.85
C LEU A 134 -14.39 -21.02 -9.52
N LEU A 135 -14.89 -20.05 -8.75
CA LEU A 135 -15.32 -18.75 -9.27
C LEU A 135 -14.16 -17.92 -9.81
N HIS A 136 -13.02 -17.93 -9.13
CA HIS A 136 -11.82 -17.23 -9.58
C HIS A 136 -11.23 -17.88 -10.83
N LEU A 137 -11.19 -19.22 -10.86
CA LEU A 137 -10.77 -19.98 -12.04
C LEU A 137 -11.64 -19.63 -13.26
N ALA A 138 -12.97 -19.65 -13.10
CA ALA A 138 -13.92 -19.31 -14.18
C ALA A 138 -13.79 -17.86 -14.68
N ARG A 139 -13.19 -16.97 -13.88
CA ARG A 139 -12.92 -15.56 -14.26
C ARG A 139 -11.52 -15.36 -14.85
N GLY A 140 -10.73 -16.42 -15.01
CA GLY A 140 -9.35 -16.34 -15.50
C GLY A 140 -8.37 -15.75 -14.51
N SER A 141 -8.63 -15.88 -13.19
CA SER A 141 -7.70 -15.40 -12.18
C SER A 141 -6.41 -16.22 -12.17
N GLY A 142 -5.27 -15.54 -12.06
CA GLY A 142 -3.96 -16.19 -11.87
C GLY A 142 -3.79 -16.77 -10.45
N LEU A 143 -2.55 -17.15 -10.12
CA LEU A 143 -2.20 -17.83 -8.85
C LEU A 143 -2.72 -17.09 -7.60
N ALA A 144 -2.60 -15.75 -7.57
CA ALA A 144 -3.12 -14.94 -6.48
C ALA A 144 -4.65 -15.07 -6.27
N GLY A 145 -5.40 -15.31 -7.33
CA GLY A 145 -6.83 -15.57 -7.25
C GLY A 145 -7.13 -17.00 -6.78
N LEU A 146 -6.32 -17.97 -7.17
CA LEU A 146 -6.46 -19.37 -6.74
C LEU A 146 -6.14 -19.57 -5.26
N ALA A 147 -5.27 -18.73 -4.66
CA ALA A 147 -5.04 -18.70 -3.22
C ALA A 147 -6.31 -18.37 -2.41
N ALA A 148 -7.33 -17.81 -3.05
CA ALA A 148 -8.69 -17.55 -2.55
C ALA A 148 -8.74 -16.94 -1.14
N MET A 149 -9.28 -17.64 -0.14
CA MET A 149 -9.37 -17.14 1.24
C MET A 149 -8.20 -17.65 2.09
N ARG A 150 -7.48 -16.71 2.72
CA ARG A 150 -6.44 -17.05 3.71
C ARG A 150 -7.06 -17.27 5.09
N PRO A 151 -6.45 -18.12 5.95
CA PRO A 151 -6.89 -18.32 7.34
C PRO A 151 -7.04 -17.01 8.10
N VAL A 152 -6.10 -16.10 7.91
CA VAL A 152 -6.14 -14.73 8.42
C VAL A 152 -5.83 -13.75 7.29
N ARG A 153 -6.63 -12.71 7.17
CA ARG A 153 -6.37 -11.57 6.28
C ARG A 153 -6.84 -10.28 6.96
N GLU A 154 -5.92 -9.38 7.25
CA GLU A 154 -6.17 -8.22 8.11
C GLU A 154 -6.72 -8.71 9.47
N ALA A 155 -7.80 -8.11 9.96
CA ALA A 155 -8.47 -8.55 11.18
C ALA A 155 -9.46 -9.73 10.98
N ILE A 156 -9.63 -10.26 9.76
CA ILE A 156 -10.62 -11.31 9.48
C ILE A 156 -9.99 -12.69 9.62
N ALA A 157 -10.49 -13.46 10.57
CA ALA A 157 -10.10 -14.85 10.86
C ALA A 157 -11.13 -15.87 10.32
N ARG A 158 -10.66 -17.01 9.82
CA ARG A 158 -11.51 -18.06 9.22
C ARG A 158 -11.13 -19.44 9.76
N PRO A 159 -11.44 -19.71 11.02
CA PRO A 159 -10.99 -20.95 11.68
C PRO A 159 -11.67 -22.22 11.14
N LEU A 160 -12.82 -22.07 10.43
CA LEU A 160 -13.55 -23.21 9.89
C LEU A 160 -13.13 -23.63 8.47
N LEU A 161 -12.10 -23.04 7.86
CA LEU A 161 -11.61 -23.48 6.54
C LEU A 161 -11.10 -24.94 6.54
N ALA A 162 -10.77 -25.49 7.70
CA ALA A 162 -10.35 -26.88 7.86
C ALA A 162 -11.50 -27.91 7.71
N ILE A 163 -12.75 -27.47 7.88
CA ILE A 163 -13.92 -28.38 7.94
C ILE A 163 -14.96 -28.03 6.88
N GLY A 164 -15.77 -29.03 6.52
CA GLY A 164 -16.86 -28.86 5.55
C GLY A 164 -18.18 -28.44 6.19
N ARG A 165 -19.15 -28.11 5.33
CA ARG A 165 -20.51 -27.73 5.76
C ARG A 165 -21.28 -28.87 6.44
N GLU A 166 -21.00 -30.12 6.09
CA GLU A 166 -21.60 -31.27 6.79
C GLU A 166 -21.12 -31.35 8.23
N ASP A 167 -19.87 -30.99 8.50
CA ASP A 167 -19.30 -30.94 9.83
C ASP A 167 -19.95 -29.85 10.67
N THR A 168 -20.20 -28.65 10.11
CA THR A 168 -20.90 -27.56 10.81
C THR A 168 -22.31 -27.94 11.18
N LEU A 169 -23.02 -28.67 10.28
CA LEU A 169 -24.33 -29.22 10.57
C LEU A 169 -24.27 -30.32 11.66
N ALA A 170 -23.22 -31.15 11.68
CA ALA A 170 -23.04 -32.16 12.71
C ALA A 170 -22.84 -31.54 14.10
N VAL A 171 -22.07 -30.45 14.20
CA VAL A 171 -21.91 -29.65 15.44
C VAL A 171 -23.26 -29.10 15.92
N CYS A 172 -24.03 -28.49 15.02
CA CYS A 172 -25.35 -27.96 15.36
C CYS A 172 -26.31 -29.04 15.85
N ARG A 173 -26.33 -30.21 15.18
CA ARG A 173 -27.15 -31.37 15.58
C ARG A 173 -26.77 -31.90 16.98
N ALA A 174 -25.47 -32.05 17.22
CA ALA A 174 -24.99 -32.52 18.52
C ALA A 174 -25.37 -31.56 19.67
N ALA A 175 -25.35 -30.25 19.40
CA ALA A 175 -25.78 -29.23 20.34
C ALA A 175 -27.31 -29.10 20.43
N ARG A 176 -28.09 -29.87 19.66
CA ARG A 176 -29.56 -29.79 19.53
C ARG A 176 -30.04 -28.39 19.15
N ILE A 177 -29.30 -27.73 18.25
CA ILE A 177 -29.66 -26.40 17.72
C ILE A 177 -30.08 -26.55 16.26
N ARG A 178 -31.25 -25.99 15.90
CA ARG A 178 -31.72 -25.90 14.53
C ARG A 178 -31.32 -24.54 13.96
N PRO A 179 -30.30 -24.47 13.07
CA PRO A 179 -29.84 -23.20 12.49
C PRO A 179 -30.93 -22.58 11.62
N ARG A 180 -30.87 -21.27 11.45
CA ARG A 180 -31.72 -20.53 10.52
C ARG A 180 -31.30 -20.81 9.08
N SER A 181 -32.27 -20.88 8.18
CA SER A 181 -32.04 -21.11 6.75
C SER A 181 -32.57 -19.93 5.93
N ASP A 182 -31.72 -19.37 5.08
CA ASP A 182 -32.14 -18.33 4.14
C ASP A 182 -32.54 -18.97 2.79
N PRO A 183 -33.79 -18.82 2.32
CA PRO A 183 -34.25 -19.34 1.04
C PRO A 183 -33.44 -18.84 -0.17
N THR A 184 -32.80 -17.67 -0.10
CA THR A 184 -31.96 -17.13 -1.18
C THR A 184 -30.73 -17.99 -1.47
N ASN A 185 -30.29 -18.82 -0.52
CA ASN A 185 -29.20 -19.78 -0.69
C ASN A 185 -29.46 -20.84 -1.77
N ARG A 186 -30.72 -20.99 -2.21
CA ARG A 186 -31.11 -21.90 -3.31
C ARG A 186 -31.27 -21.20 -4.67
N SER A 187 -31.15 -19.87 -4.73
CA SER A 187 -31.36 -19.10 -5.96
C SER A 187 -30.18 -19.24 -6.92
N LEU A 188 -30.41 -19.82 -8.10
CA LEU A 188 -29.39 -19.94 -9.16
C LEU A 188 -29.06 -18.63 -9.87
N ARG A 189 -29.68 -17.51 -9.49
CA ARG A 189 -29.32 -16.17 -10.01
C ARG A 189 -27.89 -15.78 -9.61
N PHE A 190 -27.44 -16.24 -8.45
CA PHE A 190 -26.12 -15.96 -7.92
C PHE A 190 -25.09 -16.96 -8.44
N ALA A 191 -23.97 -16.47 -8.98
CA ALA A 191 -22.91 -17.32 -9.53
C ALA A 191 -22.36 -18.31 -8.48
N ARG A 192 -22.23 -17.87 -7.22
CA ARG A 192 -21.79 -18.72 -6.11
C ARG A 192 -22.73 -19.90 -5.85
N ASN A 193 -24.05 -19.66 -5.88
CA ASN A 193 -25.04 -20.73 -5.74
C ASN A 193 -25.01 -21.69 -6.93
N ARG A 194 -24.75 -21.20 -8.16
CA ARG A 194 -24.57 -22.10 -9.33
C ARG A 194 -23.38 -23.02 -9.14
N VAL A 195 -22.24 -22.48 -8.68
CA VAL A 195 -21.05 -23.33 -8.38
C VAL A 195 -21.40 -24.37 -7.33
N ARG A 196 -21.99 -23.97 -6.22
CA ARG A 196 -22.40 -24.84 -5.10
C ARG A 196 -23.38 -25.92 -5.52
N LEU A 197 -24.44 -25.57 -6.27
CA LEU A 197 -25.58 -26.46 -6.51
C LEU A 197 -25.49 -27.25 -7.82
N LYS A 198 -24.58 -26.86 -8.74
CA LYS A 198 -24.41 -27.49 -10.05
C LYS A 198 -22.99 -27.96 -10.31
N VAL A 199 -21.99 -27.07 -10.17
CA VAL A 199 -20.61 -27.40 -10.57
C VAL A 199 -19.94 -28.37 -9.59
N ILE A 200 -19.96 -28.06 -8.30
CA ILE A 200 -19.35 -28.93 -7.27
C ILE A 200 -20.00 -30.33 -7.27
N PRO A 201 -21.33 -30.51 -7.34
CA PRO A 201 -21.93 -31.85 -7.40
C PRO A 201 -21.52 -32.64 -8.66
N GLU A 202 -21.38 -31.99 -9.83
CA GLU A 202 -20.88 -32.69 -11.02
C GLU A 202 -19.41 -33.12 -10.88
N LEU A 203 -18.56 -32.26 -10.34
CA LEU A 203 -17.17 -32.61 -10.04
C LEU A 203 -17.06 -33.70 -8.98
N ALA A 204 -18.00 -33.76 -8.02
CA ALA A 204 -18.04 -34.77 -6.97
C ALA A 204 -18.35 -36.19 -7.53
N LYS A 205 -18.98 -36.31 -8.69
CA LYS A 205 -19.14 -37.60 -9.39
C LYS A 205 -17.80 -38.18 -9.86
N ILE A 206 -16.82 -37.30 -10.15
CA ILE A 206 -15.45 -37.68 -10.56
C ILE A 206 -14.60 -37.92 -9.31
N ASN A 207 -14.66 -36.99 -8.35
CA ASN A 207 -13.95 -37.08 -7.09
C ASN A 207 -14.86 -36.66 -5.92
N PRO A 208 -15.36 -37.61 -5.13
CA PRO A 208 -16.22 -37.28 -3.97
C PRO A 208 -15.59 -36.31 -2.96
N ARG A 209 -14.25 -36.18 -2.95
CA ARG A 209 -13.51 -35.25 -2.10
C ARG A 209 -13.01 -34.01 -2.86
N VAL A 210 -13.75 -33.57 -3.89
CA VAL A 210 -13.34 -32.43 -4.73
C VAL A 210 -13.17 -31.15 -3.94
N SER A 211 -14.04 -30.84 -2.96
CA SER A 211 -13.88 -29.66 -2.10
C SER A 211 -12.56 -29.67 -1.34
N GLU A 212 -12.11 -30.83 -0.86
CA GLU A 212 -10.80 -31.00 -0.22
C GLU A 212 -9.64 -30.82 -1.18
N ALA A 213 -9.74 -31.39 -2.38
CA ALA A 213 -8.72 -31.27 -3.41
C ALA A 213 -8.55 -29.80 -3.85
N VAL A 214 -9.65 -29.08 -4.06
CA VAL A 214 -9.64 -27.66 -4.43
C VAL A 214 -9.12 -26.78 -3.28
N ALA A 215 -9.45 -27.10 -2.02
CA ALA A 215 -8.90 -26.38 -0.87
C ALA A 215 -7.38 -26.56 -0.77
N ARG A 216 -6.86 -27.82 -0.95
CA ARG A 216 -5.41 -28.05 -0.99
C ARG A 216 -4.71 -27.29 -2.12
N LEU A 217 -5.36 -27.15 -3.29
CA LEU A 217 -4.83 -26.33 -4.37
C LEU A 217 -4.73 -24.84 -3.94
N ALA A 218 -5.75 -24.34 -3.24
CA ALA A 218 -5.74 -22.97 -2.73
C ALA A 218 -4.61 -22.76 -1.69
N ASP A 219 -4.40 -23.73 -0.80
CA ASP A 219 -3.33 -23.68 0.21
C ASP A 219 -1.94 -23.69 -0.45
N ALA A 220 -1.74 -24.55 -1.46
CA ALA A 220 -0.49 -24.59 -2.24
C ALA A 220 -0.25 -23.26 -2.99
N ALA A 221 -1.29 -22.70 -3.63
CA ALA A 221 -1.20 -21.41 -4.28
C ALA A 221 -0.89 -20.27 -3.31
N ALA A 222 -1.48 -20.31 -2.10
CA ALA A 222 -1.23 -19.34 -1.04
C ALA A 222 0.21 -19.42 -0.50
N GLN A 223 0.76 -20.64 -0.38
CA GLN A 223 2.15 -20.84 0.05
C GLN A 223 3.12 -20.29 -0.99
N ILE A 224 2.98 -20.69 -2.27
CA ILE A 224 3.82 -20.17 -3.37
C ILE A 224 3.79 -18.64 -3.41
N GLN A 225 2.60 -18.04 -3.27
CA GLN A 225 2.47 -16.59 -3.25
C GLN A 225 3.16 -15.95 -2.04
N THR A 226 3.15 -16.60 -0.88
CA THR A 226 3.81 -16.09 0.32
C THR A 226 5.32 -16.12 0.17
N ASP A 227 5.86 -17.22 -0.36
CA ASP A 227 7.29 -17.39 -0.60
C ASP A 227 7.79 -16.40 -1.67
N ASP A 228 7.02 -16.21 -2.75
CA ASP A 228 7.29 -15.24 -3.80
C ASP A 228 7.22 -13.79 -3.29
N ASP A 229 6.22 -13.44 -2.47
CA ASP A 229 6.09 -12.12 -1.82
C ASP A 229 7.30 -11.88 -0.88
N LEU A 230 7.80 -12.91 -0.17
CA LEU A 230 8.95 -12.78 0.73
C LEU A 230 10.25 -12.53 -0.05
N ALA A 231 10.53 -13.34 -1.07
CA ALA A 231 11.68 -13.15 -1.94
C ALA A 231 11.66 -11.77 -2.60
N THR A 232 10.51 -11.38 -3.17
CA THR A 232 10.33 -10.06 -3.79
C THR A 232 10.54 -8.91 -2.81
N ARG A 233 10.16 -9.07 -1.52
CA ARG A 233 10.41 -8.05 -0.49
C ARG A 233 11.88 -7.89 -0.14
N GLN A 234 12.66 -8.94 -0.18
CA GLN A 234 14.11 -8.87 0.03
C GLN A 234 14.77 -8.07 -1.09
N GLU A 235 14.50 -8.40 -2.35
CA GLU A 235 15.02 -7.65 -3.50
C GLU A 235 14.54 -6.18 -3.49
N LEU A 236 13.27 -5.92 -3.14
CA LEU A 236 12.75 -4.56 -3.02
C LEU A 236 13.48 -3.77 -1.92
N ALA A 237 13.83 -4.41 -0.80
CA ALA A 237 14.55 -3.75 0.28
C ALA A 237 15.97 -3.35 -0.14
N GLU A 238 16.65 -4.20 -0.92
CA GLU A 238 17.99 -3.92 -1.46
C GLU A 238 17.96 -2.80 -2.52
N ALA A 239 16.94 -2.80 -3.39
CA ALA A 239 16.76 -1.77 -4.42
C ALA A 239 16.24 -0.42 -3.87
N ARG A 240 15.79 -0.37 -2.61
CA ARG A 240 15.18 0.84 -2.02
C ARG A 240 16.22 1.81 -1.49
N GLN A 241 16.10 3.07 -1.89
CA GLN A 241 16.91 4.19 -1.43
C GLN A 241 15.99 5.30 -0.89
N GLY A 242 15.68 5.25 0.40
CA GLY A 242 14.69 6.15 1.00
C GLY A 242 13.29 5.94 0.44
N ASP A 243 12.70 6.97 -0.17
CA ASP A 243 11.40 6.94 -0.85
C ASP A 243 11.47 6.44 -2.30
N ALA A 244 12.68 6.20 -2.81
CA ALA A 244 12.97 5.83 -4.19
C ALA A 244 13.32 4.34 -4.32
N ILE A 245 12.99 3.75 -5.46
CA ILE A 245 13.30 2.36 -5.82
C ILE A 245 14.14 2.39 -7.09
N ARG A 246 15.36 1.88 -7.04
CA ARG A 246 16.23 1.78 -8.21
C ARG A 246 15.83 0.55 -9.02
N ILE A 247 15.25 0.78 -10.20
CA ILE A 247 14.72 -0.32 -11.04
C ILE A 247 15.82 -1.14 -11.72
N THR A 248 17.03 -0.61 -11.84
CA THR A 248 18.22 -1.32 -12.37
C THR A 248 18.71 -2.42 -11.43
N ASP A 249 18.44 -2.28 -10.12
CA ASP A 249 18.85 -3.23 -9.09
C ASP A 249 17.84 -4.38 -8.94
N LEU A 250 16.71 -4.34 -9.69
CA LEU A 250 15.69 -5.37 -9.72
C LEU A 250 15.78 -6.19 -11.01
N GLU A 251 15.80 -7.51 -10.89
CA GLU A 251 15.67 -8.38 -12.05
C GLU A 251 14.35 -8.13 -12.78
N SER A 252 14.35 -8.22 -14.12
CA SER A 252 13.16 -7.97 -14.95
C SER A 252 11.96 -8.83 -14.55
N SER A 253 12.22 -10.09 -14.17
CA SER A 253 11.21 -11.06 -13.74
C SER A 253 10.52 -10.68 -12.43
N VAL A 254 11.18 -9.90 -11.58
CA VAL A 254 10.71 -9.50 -10.22
C VAL A 254 10.24 -8.06 -10.18
N ARG A 255 10.76 -7.20 -11.08
CA ARG A 255 10.54 -5.74 -11.07
C ARG A 255 9.10 -5.33 -10.87
N ILE A 256 8.18 -5.85 -11.68
CA ILE A 256 6.76 -5.46 -11.61
C ILE A 256 6.10 -5.95 -10.33
N ARG A 257 6.49 -7.12 -9.82
CA ARG A 257 6.01 -7.62 -8.52
C ARG A 257 6.50 -6.74 -7.38
N ALA A 258 7.78 -6.38 -7.38
CA ALA A 258 8.39 -5.49 -6.38
C ALA A 258 7.71 -4.12 -6.36
N LEU A 259 7.49 -3.52 -7.54
CA LEU A 259 6.79 -2.25 -7.65
C LEU A 259 5.32 -2.34 -7.26
N ALA A 260 4.63 -3.45 -7.58
CA ALA A 260 3.24 -3.69 -7.14
C ALA A 260 3.13 -3.90 -5.62
N LEU A 261 4.12 -4.55 -4.99
CA LEU A 261 4.24 -4.65 -3.53
C LEU A 261 4.47 -3.27 -2.91
N ALA A 262 5.43 -2.52 -3.42
CA ALA A 262 5.72 -1.17 -2.96
C ALA A 262 4.50 -0.24 -3.10
N TRP A 263 3.75 -0.38 -4.20
CA TRP A 263 2.48 0.32 -4.42
C TRP A 263 1.45 0.00 -3.34
N ARG A 264 1.24 -1.28 -3.07
CA ARG A 264 0.31 -1.75 -2.02
C ARG A 264 0.70 -1.20 -0.65
N ASP A 265 1.99 -1.22 -0.33
CA ASP A 265 2.51 -0.74 0.96
C ASP A 265 2.35 0.79 1.10
N ALA A 266 2.53 1.56 0.01
CA ALA A 266 2.42 3.01 0.01
C ALA A 266 0.97 3.53 -0.03
N THR A 267 0.07 2.84 -0.74
CA THR A 267 -1.29 3.34 -1.05
C THR A 267 -2.41 2.52 -0.42
N GLY A 268 -2.11 1.33 0.11
CA GLY A 268 -3.10 0.35 0.57
C GLY A 268 -3.91 -0.32 -0.56
N ARG A 269 -3.61 -0.04 -1.82
CA ARG A 269 -4.36 -0.54 -2.98
C ARG A 269 -3.58 -1.59 -3.77
N VAL A 270 -4.30 -2.58 -4.28
CA VAL A 270 -3.73 -3.64 -5.14
C VAL A 270 -3.93 -3.26 -6.61
N LEU A 271 -2.88 -3.34 -7.39
CA LEU A 271 -2.91 -3.08 -8.84
C LEU A 271 -3.48 -4.27 -9.61
N GLY A 272 -4.48 -4.04 -10.45
CA GLY A 272 -4.99 -5.02 -11.42
C GLY A 272 -4.01 -5.25 -12.59
N ALA A 273 -4.28 -6.23 -13.45
CA ALA A 273 -3.42 -6.61 -14.58
C ALA A 273 -3.06 -5.40 -15.46
N ARG A 274 -4.04 -4.66 -15.96
CA ARG A 274 -3.82 -3.47 -16.81
C ARG A 274 -2.91 -2.41 -16.16
N HIS A 275 -3.04 -2.22 -14.85
CA HIS A 275 -2.20 -1.25 -14.13
C HIS A 275 -0.77 -1.75 -13.98
N ARG A 276 -0.57 -3.06 -13.85
CA ARG A 276 0.76 -3.69 -13.81
C ARG A 276 1.42 -3.62 -15.19
N ASP A 277 0.68 -3.86 -16.27
CA ASP A 277 1.17 -3.73 -17.64
C ASP A 277 1.62 -2.26 -17.92
N ALA A 278 0.82 -1.28 -17.49
CA ALA A 278 1.18 0.13 -17.62
C ALA A 278 2.41 0.52 -16.75
N LEU A 279 2.58 -0.11 -15.59
CA LEU A 279 3.74 0.09 -14.73
C LEU A 279 4.99 -0.55 -15.35
N ASP A 280 4.86 -1.69 -16.03
CA ASP A 280 5.91 -2.34 -16.80
C ASP A 280 6.36 -1.44 -17.95
N GLU A 281 5.42 -0.91 -18.73
CA GLU A 281 5.71 0.05 -19.79
C GLU A 281 6.42 1.31 -19.25
N LEU A 282 6.00 1.83 -18.10
CA LEU A 282 6.67 2.96 -17.45
C LEU A 282 8.13 2.66 -17.16
N THR A 283 8.46 1.43 -16.78
CA THR A 283 9.79 1.00 -16.33
C THR A 283 10.63 0.29 -17.42
N SER A 284 10.10 0.18 -18.63
CA SER A 284 10.79 -0.46 -19.77
C SER A 284 12.03 0.32 -20.25
N THR A 285 12.11 1.61 -19.92
CA THR A 285 13.26 2.48 -20.23
C THR A 285 13.76 3.17 -18.96
N GLU A 286 15.05 3.46 -18.91
CA GLU A 286 15.68 4.18 -17.79
C GLU A 286 15.84 5.67 -18.07
N GLU A 287 15.67 6.09 -19.32
CA GLU A 287 15.94 7.46 -19.75
C GLU A 287 14.79 8.42 -19.48
N GLY A 288 15.17 9.65 -19.10
CA GLY A 288 14.24 10.77 -18.90
C GLY A 288 13.30 10.59 -17.70
N SER A 289 12.27 11.41 -17.65
CA SER A 289 11.25 11.41 -16.58
C SER A 289 9.89 11.17 -17.17
N ARG A 290 9.15 10.21 -16.63
CA ARG A 290 7.74 9.92 -16.95
C ARG A 290 6.94 9.69 -15.68
N SER A 291 5.65 9.97 -15.71
CA SER A 291 4.75 9.67 -14.60
C SER A 291 3.51 8.94 -15.09
N LEU A 292 2.94 8.12 -14.21
CA LEU A 292 1.76 7.31 -14.45
C LEU A 292 0.81 7.48 -13.27
N ASP A 293 -0.42 7.93 -13.53
CA ASP A 293 -1.48 7.98 -12.53
C ASP A 293 -2.12 6.59 -12.40
N LEU A 294 -2.20 6.11 -11.16
CA LEU A 294 -2.74 4.80 -10.82
C LEU A 294 -3.70 4.94 -9.62
N PRO A 295 -4.60 3.98 -9.39
CA PRO A 295 -5.55 4.06 -8.28
C PRO A 295 -4.86 4.23 -6.92
N GLY A 296 -5.06 5.37 -6.28
CA GLY A 296 -4.50 5.69 -4.97
C GLY A 296 -3.19 6.46 -4.99
N GLY A 297 -2.70 6.91 -6.18
CA GLY A 297 -1.47 7.70 -6.27
C GLY A 297 -0.88 7.80 -7.66
N ARG A 298 0.39 8.17 -7.69
CA ARG A 298 1.17 8.34 -8.91
C ARG A 298 2.51 7.63 -8.80
N ALA A 299 2.90 6.88 -9.83
CA ALA A 299 4.26 6.39 -10.02
C ALA A 299 5.05 7.39 -10.86
N ILE A 300 6.23 7.76 -10.42
CA ILE A 300 7.11 8.71 -11.10
C ILE A 300 8.43 8.00 -11.35
N ARG A 301 8.78 7.81 -12.62
CA ARG A 301 10.10 7.31 -13.02
C ARG A 301 11.00 8.46 -13.42
N GLU A 302 12.19 8.50 -12.86
CA GLU A 302 13.21 9.51 -13.11
C GLU A 302 14.59 8.85 -13.17
N TYR A 303 15.17 8.73 -14.37
CA TYR A 303 16.53 8.23 -14.59
C TYR A 303 16.85 6.87 -13.90
N GLY A 304 16.02 5.86 -14.15
CA GLY A 304 16.20 4.53 -13.57
C GLY A 304 15.74 4.36 -12.13
N VAL A 305 15.06 5.38 -11.58
CA VAL A 305 14.50 5.35 -10.24
C VAL A 305 12.98 5.55 -10.30
N VAL A 306 12.22 4.77 -9.54
CA VAL A 306 10.76 4.93 -9.39
C VAL A 306 10.44 5.40 -7.99
N ARG A 307 9.59 6.44 -7.90
CA ARG A 307 8.94 6.89 -6.67
C ARG A 307 7.44 6.67 -6.75
N ILE A 308 6.87 6.24 -5.64
CA ILE A 308 5.42 6.08 -5.49
C ILE A 308 4.93 7.18 -4.56
N VAL A 309 4.07 8.04 -5.10
CA VAL A 309 3.44 9.15 -4.37
C VAL A 309 1.97 8.81 -4.20
N GLY A 310 1.54 8.58 -2.96
CA GLY A 310 0.11 8.37 -2.64
C GLY A 310 -0.71 9.65 -2.84
N ASP A 311 -2.04 9.54 -2.80
CA ASP A 311 -3.01 10.66 -2.93
C ASP A 311 -2.93 11.70 -1.79
N ARG A 312 -1.88 11.68 -0.97
CA ARG A 312 -1.62 12.76 -0.03
C ARG A 312 -1.24 14.01 -0.80
N PRO A 313 -1.77 15.20 -0.44
CA PRO A 313 -1.39 16.44 -1.08
C PRO A 313 0.13 16.59 -1.02
N ALA A 314 0.75 16.83 -2.19
CA ALA A 314 2.18 17.12 -2.27
C ALA A 314 2.50 18.26 -1.29
N THR A 315 3.58 18.10 -0.52
CA THR A 315 4.11 19.20 0.31
C THR A 315 4.36 20.39 -0.61
N LYS A 316 3.60 21.46 -0.40
CA LYS A 316 3.82 22.72 -1.15
C LYS A 316 5.25 23.18 -0.86
N SER A 317 5.95 23.60 -1.90
CA SER A 317 7.25 24.28 -1.73
C SER A 317 7.06 25.49 -0.82
N ASP A 318 8.06 25.74 0.03
CA ASP A 318 8.04 26.93 0.87
C ASP A 318 7.91 28.19 0.02
N PRO A 319 7.20 29.21 0.51
CA PRO A 319 7.06 30.48 -0.22
C PRO A 319 8.42 31.16 -0.40
N PRO A 320 8.53 32.07 -1.39
CA PRO A 320 9.71 32.92 -1.53
C PRO A 320 10.05 33.60 -0.21
N THR A 321 11.29 33.40 0.25
CA THR A 321 11.73 33.85 1.58
C THR A 321 12.92 34.82 1.44
N ARG A 322 12.87 35.97 2.12
CA ARG A 322 13.95 36.96 2.08
C ARG A 322 15.16 36.45 2.89
N ILE A 323 16.35 36.64 2.33
CA ILE A 323 17.61 36.29 2.99
C ILE A 323 18.13 37.54 3.72
N GLU A 324 18.23 37.46 5.04
CA GLU A 324 18.62 38.57 5.90
C GLU A 324 20.08 38.40 6.38
N LEU A 325 20.78 39.53 6.45
CA LEU A 325 22.17 39.56 6.93
C LEU A 325 22.26 39.17 8.41
N GLY A 326 23.17 38.26 8.74
CA GLY A 326 23.39 37.77 10.08
C GLY A 326 22.36 36.72 10.57
N ARG A 327 21.42 36.31 9.74
CA ARG A 327 20.39 35.33 10.10
C ARG A 327 20.50 34.06 9.26
N GLU A 328 20.40 32.89 9.91
CA GLU A 328 20.21 31.61 9.24
C GLU A 328 18.71 31.39 8.99
N ILE A 329 18.37 30.94 7.78
CA ILE A 329 17.01 30.58 7.40
C ILE A 329 16.96 29.15 6.87
N MET A 330 15.81 28.49 7.07
CA MET A 330 15.48 27.21 6.48
C MET A 330 14.47 27.42 5.35
N TRP A 331 14.73 26.81 4.19
CA TRP A 331 13.83 26.85 3.05
C TRP A 331 13.80 25.47 2.36
N ASN A 332 12.68 24.80 2.35
CA ASN A 332 12.54 23.40 1.86
C ASN A 332 13.63 22.43 2.42
N GLY A 333 14.03 22.61 3.66
CA GLY A 333 15.10 21.85 4.30
C GLY A 333 16.52 22.30 3.97
N TRP A 334 16.71 23.26 3.05
CA TRP A 334 18.03 23.89 2.80
C TRP A 334 18.34 24.94 3.87
N ARG A 335 19.58 24.96 4.32
CA ARG A 335 20.06 26.00 5.27
C ARG A 335 20.80 27.09 4.51
N LEU A 336 20.40 28.34 4.70
CA LEU A 336 21.01 29.51 4.08
C LEU A 336 21.43 30.48 5.17
N ALA A 337 22.69 30.96 5.10
CA ALA A 337 23.24 31.92 6.03
C ALA A 337 23.99 33.03 5.27
N LEU A 338 23.58 34.28 5.46
CA LEU A 338 24.23 35.44 4.84
C LEU A 338 25.09 36.17 5.89
N GLY A 339 26.42 36.24 5.65
CA GLY A 339 27.34 36.95 6.52
C GLY A 339 27.59 36.27 7.86
N SER A 340 27.36 34.97 7.97
CA SER A 340 27.66 34.20 9.17
C SER A 340 29.15 33.94 9.31
N ALA A 341 29.68 34.06 10.55
CA ALA A 341 31.06 33.71 10.87
C ALA A 341 31.31 32.17 10.85
N MET A 342 30.22 31.35 10.99
CA MET A 342 30.29 29.90 10.94
C MET A 342 29.25 29.39 9.92
N PRO A 343 29.64 29.20 8.66
CA PRO A 343 28.71 28.65 7.65
C PRO A 343 28.34 27.19 8.00
N PRO A 344 27.16 26.73 7.61
CA PRO A 344 26.74 25.34 7.79
C PRO A 344 27.75 24.35 7.16
N ASN A 345 28.01 23.22 7.81
CA ASN A 345 28.92 22.19 7.27
C ASN A 345 28.48 21.74 5.86
N GLY A 346 29.44 21.65 4.92
CA GLY A 346 29.19 21.29 3.54
C GLY A 346 28.49 22.35 2.71
N ALA A 347 28.44 23.60 3.20
CA ALA A 347 27.84 24.72 2.48
C ALA A 347 28.67 25.12 1.25
N ARG A 348 27.98 25.52 0.19
CA ARG A 348 28.57 26.26 -0.93
C ARG A 348 28.40 27.75 -0.66
N GLU A 349 29.42 28.52 -1.01
CA GLU A 349 29.44 29.92 -0.73
C GLU A 349 29.56 30.78 -1.98
N ALA A 350 28.88 31.90 -1.98
CA ALA A 350 28.99 32.94 -3.02
C ALA A 350 29.25 34.32 -2.38
N PRO A 351 30.20 35.12 -2.89
CA PRO A 351 30.41 36.50 -2.44
C PRO A 351 29.26 37.40 -2.89
N VAL A 352 28.66 38.13 -1.95
CA VAL A 352 27.48 38.95 -2.21
C VAL A 352 27.86 40.43 -2.32
N PRO A 353 27.53 41.12 -3.45
CA PRO A 353 27.76 42.54 -3.59
C PRO A 353 26.95 43.36 -2.56
N LYS A 354 27.50 44.48 -2.10
CA LYS A 354 26.82 45.36 -1.12
C LYS A 354 25.42 45.80 -1.59
N SER A 355 25.22 46.00 -2.89
CA SER A 355 23.94 46.40 -3.52
C SER A 355 22.85 45.33 -3.42
N LEU A 356 23.21 44.04 -3.21
CA LEU A 356 22.29 42.92 -3.13
C LEU A 356 22.01 42.45 -1.71
N LEU A 357 22.76 42.87 -0.69
CA LEU A 357 22.66 42.38 0.70
C LEU A 357 21.25 42.45 1.30
N ARG A 358 20.41 43.36 0.82
CA ARG A 358 19.03 43.52 1.29
C ARG A 358 17.96 43.12 0.24
N LYS A 359 18.38 42.56 -0.91
CA LYS A 359 17.49 42.29 -2.03
C LYS A 359 17.38 40.81 -2.38
N LEU A 360 18.17 39.93 -1.72
CA LEU A 360 18.18 38.51 -2.03
C LEU A 360 16.97 37.80 -1.44
N VAL A 361 16.40 36.95 -2.28
CA VAL A 361 15.28 36.05 -1.94
C VAL A 361 15.65 34.62 -2.35
N VAL A 362 15.39 33.62 -1.51
CA VAL A 362 15.39 32.24 -1.91
C VAL A 362 13.98 31.84 -2.33
N ARG A 363 13.85 31.18 -3.48
CA ARG A 363 12.59 30.69 -4.02
C ARG A 363 12.78 29.43 -4.86
N GLY A 364 11.72 28.72 -5.18
CA GLY A 364 11.73 27.72 -6.23
C GLY A 364 11.89 28.32 -7.62
N ARG A 365 12.14 27.48 -8.61
CA ARG A 365 12.18 27.92 -10.01
C ARG A 365 10.81 28.43 -10.47
N VAL A 366 10.82 29.42 -11.35
CA VAL A 366 9.65 29.93 -12.06
C VAL A 366 9.80 29.63 -13.56
N ALA A 367 8.68 29.48 -14.28
CA ALA A 367 8.70 29.29 -15.72
C ALA A 367 9.34 30.52 -16.40
N GLY A 368 10.30 30.26 -17.30
CA GLY A 368 11.02 31.34 -17.96
C GLY A 368 12.34 31.78 -17.30
N ASP A 369 12.62 31.33 -16.08
CA ASP A 369 13.89 31.64 -15.40
C ASP A 369 15.11 31.33 -16.27
N ARG A 370 16.04 32.30 -16.33
CA ARG A 370 17.32 32.19 -17.01
C ARG A 370 18.45 32.65 -16.09
N THR A 371 19.62 32.05 -16.25
CA THR A 371 20.83 32.50 -15.53
C THR A 371 21.26 33.89 -16.02
N THR A 372 21.81 34.67 -15.11
CA THR A 372 22.41 35.98 -15.44
C THR A 372 23.82 35.86 -16.00
N ASN A 373 24.48 34.68 -15.80
CA ASN A 373 25.85 34.42 -16.27
C ASN A 373 25.87 34.05 -17.77
N SER A 374 26.96 34.37 -18.44
CA SER A 374 27.17 33.99 -19.87
C SER A 374 27.71 32.58 -19.98
N PRO A 375 27.15 31.67 -20.84
CA PRO A 375 25.95 31.92 -21.67
C PRO A 375 24.65 31.83 -20.87
N ARG A 376 23.69 32.71 -21.21
CA ARG A 376 22.35 32.69 -20.59
C ARG A 376 21.60 31.40 -20.92
N LYS A 377 21.54 30.45 -19.99
CA LYS A 377 20.79 29.20 -20.12
C LYS A 377 19.43 29.29 -19.40
N LYS A 378 18.41 28.60 -19.94
CA LYS A 378 17.16 28.40 -19.21
C LYS A 378 17.43 27.51 -18.01
N LEU A 379 16.85 27.83 -16.84
CA LEU A 379 17.00 26.99 -15.64
C LEU A 379 16.51 25.56 -15.89
N GLN A 380 15.47 25.38 -16.69
CA GLN A 380 14.96 24.07 -17.05
C GLN A 380 16.01 23.19 -17.74
N ASP A 381 16.80 23.78 -18.66
CA ASP A 381 17.85 23.06 -19.38
C ASP A 381 18.98 22.68 -18.42
N LEU A 382 19.37 23.61 -17.51
CA LEU A 382 20.37 23.32 -16.48
C LEU A 382 19.97 22.17 -15.56
N PHE A 383 18.72 22.12 -15.11
CA PHE A 383 18.21 21.03 -14.30
C PHE A 383 18.20 19.71 -15.08
N THR A 384 17.92 19.74 -16.38
CA THR A 384 17.90 18.56 -17.23
C THR A 384 19.31 18.06 -17.51
N ASP A 385 20.24 18.95 -17.85
CA ASP A 385 21.66 18.64 -18.10
C ASP A 385 22.33 18.05 -16.85
N ALA A 386 21.97 18.59 -15.67
CA ALA A 386 22.42 18.10 -14.37
C ALA A 386 21.66 16.84 -13.89
N LYS A 387 20.72 16.32 -14.70
CA LYS A 387 19.85 15.16 -14.38
C LYS A 387 19.13 15.30 -13.03
N ILE A 388 18.75 16.53 -12.64
CA ILE A 388 17.96 16.76 -11.42
C ILE A 388 16.52 16.26 -11.66
N PRO A 389 16.02 15.35 -10.83
CA PRO A 389 14.66 14.85 -10.91
C PRO A 389 13.61 15.96 -10.93
N ALA A 390 12.55 15.81 -11.74
CA ALA A 390 11.51 16.81 -11.88
C ALA A 390 10.82 17.12 -10.54
N SER A 391 10.66 16.11 -9.69
CA SER A 391 10.11 16.20 -8.34
C SER A 391 10.93 17.10 -7.39
N GLN A 392 12.24 17.18 -7.62
CA GLN A 392 13.16 17.96 -6.78
C GLN A 392 13.33 19.41 -7.27
N ARG A 393 13.02 19.68 -8.54
CA ARG A 393 13.30 20.99 -9.17
C ARG A 393 12.56 22.16 -8.51
N SER A 394 11.35 21.95 -8.01
CA SER A 394 10.56 22.96 -7.30
C SER A 394 11.09 23.27 -5.89
N HIS A 395 11.81 22.32 -5.28
CA HIS A 395 12.39 22.43 -3.95
C HIS A 395 13.89 22.79 -3.98
N TRP A 396 14.47 22.97 -5.17
CA TRP A 396 15.86 23.40 -5.32
C TRP A 396 15.98 24.91 -5.12
N PRO A 397 16.92 25.42 -4.30
CA PRO A 397 17.03 26.84 -4.02
C PRO A 397 17.51 27.60 -5.24
N VAL A 398 16.73 28.58 -5.66
CA VAL A 398 17.11 29.60 -6.64
C VAL A 398 17.26 30.91 -5.88
N ILE A 399 18.49 31.44 -5.83
CA ILE A 399 18.76 32.74 -5.21
C ILE A 399 18.52 33.82 -6.26
N ALA A 400 17.56 34.67 -5.99
CA ALA A 400 17.12 35.73 -6.92
C ALA A 400 17.18 37.10 -6.26
N SER A 401 17.33 38.13 -7.09
CA SER A 401 17.14 39.53 -6.71
C SER A 401 16.13 40.12 -7.66
N GLU A 402 15.01 40.62 -7.14
CA GLU A 402 13.86 41.03 -7.94
C GLU A 402 13.45 39.82 -8.84
N ASP A 403 13.30 39.96 -10.14
CA ASP A 403 12.96 38.86 -11.06
C ASP A 403 14.17 38.17 -11.70
N ALA A 404 15.40 38.58 -11.34
CA ALA A 404 16.62 38.03 -11.92
C ALA A 404 17.23 36.93 -11.08
N VAL A 405 17.54 35.76 -11.69
CA VAL A 405 18.26 34.68 -11.03
C VAL A 405 19.71 35.07 -10.82
N TRP A 406 20.09 35.27 -9.57
CA TRP A 406 21.46 35.66 -9.24
C TRP A 406 22.39 34.45 -9.10
N TRP A 407 21.95 33.35 -8.46
CA TRP A 407 22.74 32.12 -8.26
C TRP A 407 21.85 30.91 -8.05
N VAL A 408 22.29 29.78 -8.59
CA VAL A 408 21.64 28.47 -8.33
C VAL A 408 22.68 27.56 -7.72
N PRO A 409 22.71 27.42 -6.38
CA PRO A 409 23.73 26.65 -5.67
C PRO A 409 23.86 25.22 -6.21
N GLY A 410 25.09 24.80 -6.53
CA GLY A 410 25.36 23.47 -7.07
C GLY A 410 25.10 23.27 -8.57
N LEU A 411 24.46 24.22 -9.26
CA LEU A 411 24.18 24.14 -10.69
C LEU A 411 24.88 25.26 -11.50
N THR A 412 25.19 26.37 -10.87
CA THR A 412 25.95 27.45 -11.50
C THR A 412 27.17 27.82 -10.65
N GLU A 413 28.22 28.31 -11.32
CA GLU A 413 29.36 28.90 -10.62
C GLU A 413 28.90 30.07 -9.75
N PRO A 414 29.50 30.27 -8.56
CA PRO A 414 29.25 31.44 -7.74
C PRO A 414 29.55 32.73 -8.54
N PRO A 415 28.69 33.75 -8.47
CA PRO A 415 28.97 35.00 -9.14
C PRO A 415 30.29 35.62 -8.66
N LYS A 416 31.11 36.15 -9.59
CA LYS A 416 32.31 36.91 -9.26
C LYS A 416 31.88 38.26 -8.69
N ALA A 417 32.19 38.51 -7.43
CA ALA A 417 31.93 39.80 -6.79
C ALA A 417 33.07 40.19 -5.86
N THR A 418 33.38 41.46 -5.80
CA THR A 418 34.28 42.05 -4.79
C THR A 418 33.45 42.41 -3.56
N GLY A 419 33.51 41.59 -2.50
CA GLY A 419 32.82 41.86 -1.25
C GLY A 419 33.17 40.85 -0.19
N GLY A 420 33.28 41.30 1.10
CA GLY A 420 33.61 40.45 2.24
C GLY A 420 32.44 39.62 2.77
N THR A 421 31.20 39.91 2.39
CA THR A 421 30.01 39.19 2.86
C THR A 421 29.73 38.01 1.95
N ARG A 422 29.51 36.84 2.53
CA ARG A 422 29.23 35.58 1.79
C ARG A 422 27.84 35.06 2.12
N LEU A 423 27.18 34.47 1.11
CA LEU A 423 25.99 33.63 1.29
C LEU A 423 26.42 32.18 1.25
N ALA A 424 26.18 31.47 2.33
CA ALA A 424 26.41 30.03 2.47
C ALA A 424 25.08 29.29 2.30
N VAL A 425 25.06 28.22 1.49
CA VAL A 425 23.88 27.36 1.24
C VAL A 425 24.30 25.89 1.43
N ALA A 426 23.64 25.19 2.37
CA ALA A 426 23.87 23.80 2.63
C ALA A 426 22.62 22.95 2.30
N ALA A 427 22.86 21.78 1.73
CA ALA A 427 21.81 20.84 1.36
C ALA A 427 21.18 20.14 2.60
N PRO A 428 19.91 19.72 2.51
CA PRO A 428 19.28 18.86 3.51
C PRO A 428 20.01 17.53 3.67
N ALA A 429 20.02 16.95 4.87
CA ALA A 429 20.71 15.69 5.17
C ALA A 429 20.24 14.49 4.27
N HIS A 430 18.98 14.49 3.87
CA HIS A 430 18.41 13.45 3.00
C HIS A 430 18.77 13.61 1.51
N PHE A 431 19.45 14.71 1.12
CA PHE A 431 19.88 14.94 -0.26
C PHE A 431 21.09 14.09 -0.69
N GLY A 432 21.61 13.25 0.20
CA GLY A 432 22.77 12.40 -0.02
C GLY A 432 23.99 13.21 -0.52
N ASN A 433 25.11 13.13 0.18
CA ASN A 433 26.33 13.88 -0.16
C ASN A 433 26.80 13.64 -1.63
N GLU A 434 26.48 12.50 -2.23
CA GLU A 434 26.89 12.16 -3.59
C GLU A 434 26.19 13.01 -4.69
N LEU A 435 24.89 13.26 -4.55
CA LEU A 435 24.16 14.10 -5.52
C LEU A 435 24.61 15.57 -5.49
N TRP A 436 24.97 16.05 -4.28
CA TRP A 436 25.47 17.41 -4.07
C TRP A 436 26.94 17.58 -4.47
N THR A 437 27.78 16.55 -4.30
CA THR A 437 29.24 16.63 -4.55
C THR A 437 29.66 16.11 -5.93
N THR A 438 29.09 15.01 -6.41
CA THR A 438 29.61 14.32 -7.60
C THR A 438 29.09 14.92 -8.91
N ARG A 439 27.82 15.34 -8.96
CA ARG A 439 27.23 15.87 -10.22
C ARG A 439 27.75 17.26 -10.64
N VAL A 440 28.27 18.03 -9.71
CA VAL A 440 28.85 19.34 -10.02
C VAL A 440 30.22 19.24 -10.68
N ARG A 441 30.99 18.18 -10.42
CA ARG A 441 32.27 17.94 -11.12
C ARG A 441 32.08 17.65 -12.61
N GLN A 442 30.97 16.99 -13.00
CA GLN A 442 30.68 16.69 -14.41
C GLN A 442 30.23 17.91 -15.22
N VAL A 443 29.59 18.89 -14.62
CA VAL A 443 29.19 20.13 -15.31
C VAL A 443 30.39 21.05 -15.52
N ALA A 444 31.31 21.10 -14.55
CA ALA A 444 32.57 21.86 -14.67
C ALA A 444 33.52 21.28 -15.75
N SER A 445 33.67 19.93 -15.80
CA SER A 445 34.58 19.30 -16.78
C SER A 445 34.11 19.40 -18.24
N LYS A 446 32.76 19.49 -18.47
CA LYS A 446 32.24 19.75 -19.84
C LYS A 446 32.37 21.19 -20.30
N ALA A 447 32.47 22.15 -19.40
CA ALA A 447 32.71 23.55 -19.77
C ALA A 447 34.15 23.78 -20.28
N ASP A 448 35.11 23.06 -19.70
CA ASP A 448 36.52 23.15 -20.12
C ASP A 448 36.82 22.44 -21.45
N SER A 449 36.02 21.42 -21.83
CA SER A 449 36.26 20.65 -23.07
C SER A 449 35.73 21.31 -24.35
N VAL A 450 34.92 22.37 -24.26
CA VAL A 450 34.33 23.07 -25.43
C VAL A 450 35.23 24.25 -25.90
N GLY A 451 36.28 24.61 -25.14
CA GLY A 451 37.15 25.77 -25.39
C GLY A 451 38.34 25.53 -26.32
N ALA A 452 38.70 24.30 -26.67
CA ALA A 452 39.90 23.99 -27.42
C ALA A 452 39.61 23.47 -28.86
N ARG A 453 39.30 24.37 -29.79
CA ARG A 453 39.45 24.10 -31.22
C ARG A 453 40.85 24.50 -31.66
N PRO A 454 41.67 23.62 -32.25
CA PRO A 454 42.98 23.99 -32.81
C PRO A 454 42.76 24.91 -34.03
N ARG A 455 43.45 26.04 -34.04
CA ARG A 455 43.59 26.90 -35.23
C ARG A 455 44.37 26.13 -36.32
N LYS A 456 43.73 25.90 -37.45
CA LYS A 456 44.45 25.49 -38.69
C LYS A 456 45.34 26.64 -39.11
N GLY A 457 46.64 26.39 -39.13
CA GLY A 457 47.62 27.27 -39.77
C GLY A 457 47.56 27.18 -41.29
N PRO A 458 48.03 28.22 -42.04
CA PRO A 458 47.96 28.22 -43.48
C PRO A 458 48.98 27.29 -44.09
N SER A 459 48.56 26.53 -45.08
CA SER A 459 49.40 25.73 -45.96
C SER A 459 50.12 26.64 -46.95
N ASN A 460 51.45 26.50 -47.05
CA ASN A 460 52.21 26.70 -48.26
C ASN A 460 52.31 25.40 -48.99
#